data_1334f8b0852d121966b2054a539165cf
#
_entry.id   1334f8b0852d121966b2054a539165cf
#
_cell.length_a   1.000
_cell.length_b   1.000
_cell.length_c   1.000
_cell.angle_alpha   90.00
_cell.angle_beta   90.00
_cell.angle_gamma   90.00
#
_symmetry.space_group_name_H-M   'P 1'
#
loop_
_entity.id
_entity.type
_entity.pdbx_description
1 polymer ?
#
loop_
_entity_poly.entity_id
_entity_poly.type
_entity_poly.pdbx_seq_one_letter_code
_entity_poly.pdbx_strand_id
1 'polypeptide(L)'
;ERKVYLRYIYDDQIKLYCNGEYLLGEEAFLPQTGCYRLTDETVAQIINGDNVIAAYGGNAEGTAFLDFGLYVENKTYVDVKPAILKQMNMQATQTHYVFQCGDVELLIDFVSPSLSEKWDMTGWPVGFLSYQIHAKDEKEHTVEILFDVDMEWLLGRSKVDSWCEQNWRFAKSDSLYLAMEANESTFSSEDGHVILSQKLSAKNEDKGALLIGYEEGQT
;
A
#
# COMPACT_ATOMS: atom_id res chain seq x y z
N GLU A 1 9.96 19.35 10.55
CA GLU A 1 11.22 18.60 10.43
C GLU A 1 10.96 17.39 9.55
N ARG A 2 11.59 17.34 8.36
CA ARG A 2 11.38 16.24 7.41
C ARG A 2 12.22 15.05 7.87
N LYS A 3 11.61 13.90 8.09
CA LYS A 3 12.33 12.66 8.31
C LYS A 3 12.66 12.03 6.97
N VAL A 4 13.90 11.61 6.79
CA VAL A 4 14.38 10.94 5.59
C VAL A 4 14.81 9.53 5.98
N TYR A 5 14.35 8.57 5.21
CA TYR A 5 14.66 7.15 5.39
C TYR A 5 15.41 6.65 4.18
N LEU A 6 16.37 5.78 4.42
CA LEU A 6 17.06 5.01 3.40
C LEU A 6 16.54 3.58 3.49
N ARG A 7 15.82 3.12 2.46
CA ARG A 7 15.46 1.72 2.28
C ARG A 7 16.46 1.06 1.38
N TYR A 8 16.81 -0.18 1.68
CA TYR A 8 17.78 -0.94 0.91
C TYR A 8 17.48 -2.44 0.97
N ILE A 9 17.92 -3.13 -0.07
CA ILE A 9 17.97 -4.58 -0.16
C ILE A 9 19.32 -4.97 -0.74
N TYR A 10 19.94 -5.99 -0.18
CA TYR A 10 21.26 -6.44 -0.62
C TYR A 10 21.41 -7.94 -0.43
N ASP A 11 22.38 -8.50 -1.14
CA ASP A 11 22.87 -9.85 -0.98
C ASP A 11 24.37 -9.80 -0.65
N ASP A 12 24.76 -10.51 0.42
CA ASP A 12 26.03 -10.60 1.12
C ASP A 12 26.48 -9.31 1.81
N GLN A 13 26.80 -8.22 1.10
CA GLN A 13 27.37 -7.03 1.72
C GLN A 13 26.86 -5.73 1.08
N ILE A 14 26.60 -4.73 1.91
CA ILE A 14 26.31 -3.34 1.47
C ILE A 14 27.14 -2.34 2.25
N LYS A 15 27.58 -1.26 1.55
CA LYS A 15 28.04 -0.02 2.17
C LYS A 15 27.46 1.16 1.40
N LEU A 16 26.91 2.12 2.11
CA LEU A 16 26.27 3.29 1.50
C LEU A 16 26.89 4.58 2.01
N TYR A 17 27.01 5.54 1.09
CA TYR A 17 27.57 6.86 1.32
C TYR A 17 26.65 7.91 0.70
N CYS A 18 26.56 9.09 1.31
CA CYS A 18 25.87 10.25 0.75
C CYS A 18 26.83 11.44 0.75
N ASN A 19 27.01 12.06 -0.42
CA ASN A 19 27.93 13.20 -0.62
C ASN A 19 29.35 12.97 -0.06
N GLY A 20 29.84 11.73 -0.06
CA GLY A 20 31.12 11.32 0.46
C GLY A 20 31.12 10.88 1.93
N GLU A 21 30.05 11.12 2.67
CA GLU A 21 29.92 10.69 4.07
C GLU A 21 29.34 9.27 4.14
N TYR A 22 29.91 8.46 5.05
CA TYR A 22 29.47 7.09 5.30
C TYR A 22 28.12 7.07 6.03
N LEU A 23 27.15 6.30 5.51
CA LEU A 23 25.84 6.15 6.10
C LEU A 23 25.71 4.85 6.90
N LEU A 24 25.95 3.72 6.25
CA LEU A 24 25.84 2.39 6.86
C LEU A 24 26.67 1.35 6.10
N GLY A 25 26.90 0.20 6.77
CA GLY A 25 27.42 -1.01 6.15
C GLY A 25 26.96 -2.22 6.93
N GLU A 26 26.51 -3.23 6.20
CA GLU A 26 26.01 -4.49 6.73
C GLU A 26 26.55 -5.67 5.92
N GLU A 27 26.61 -6.84 6.57
CA GLU A 27 27.03 -8.10 5.98
C GLU A 27 26.05 -9.21 6.41
N ALA A 28 25.62 -10.04 5.45
CA ALA A 28 24.77 -11.21 5.70
C ALA A 28 24.94 -12.23 4.58
N PHE A 29 24.77 -13.52 4.89
CA PHE A 29 24.85 -14.61 3.91
C PHE A 29 23.55 -14.86 3.13
N LEU A 30 22.49 -14.14 3.45
CA LEU A 30 21.18 -14.26 2.80
C LEU A 30 20.68 -12.86 2.46
N PRO A 31 19.83 -12.73 1.42
CA PRO A 31 19.23 -11.47 1.06
C PRO A 31 18.59 -10.78 2.26
N GLN A 32 18.93 -9.53 2.49
CA GLN A 32 18.42 -8.72 3.59
C GLN A 32 17.77 -7.45 3.07
N THR A 33 16.72 -7.03 3.76
CA THR A 33 16.08 -5.73 3.57
C THR A 33 16.22 -4.90 4.82
N GLY A 34 16.48 -3.61 4.68
CA GLY A 34 16.58 -2.71 5.80
C GLY A 34 15.92 -1.36 5.53
N CYS A 35 15.62 -0.69 6.62
CA CYS A 35 15.15 0.69 6.59
C CYS A 35 15.88 1.47 7.68
N TYR A 36 16.71 2.42 7.26
CA TYR A 36 17.52 3.25 8.15
C TYR A 36 17.04 4.69 8.10
N ARG A 37 16.67 5.26 9.26
CA ARG A 37 16.36 6.68 9.37
C ARG A 37 17.67 7.47 9.37
N LEU A 38 17.83 8.39 8.43
CA LEU A 38 18.98 9.28 8.40
C LEU A 38 18.97 10.21 9.64
N THR A 39 20.16 10.47 10.18
CA THR A 39 20.31 11.44 11.26
C THR A 39 20.06 12.86 10.76
N ASP A 40 19.72 13.78 11.67
CA ASP A 40 19.49 15.18 11.30
C ASP A 40 20.76 15.83 10.71
N GLU A 41 21.96 15.41 11.16
CA GLU A 41 23.23 15.83 10.58
C GLU A 41 23.37 15.35 9.14
N THR A 42 23.03 14.10 8.83
CA THR A 42 23.08 13.58 7.45
C THR A 42 22.05 14.26 6.57
N VAL A 43 20.83 14.48 7.08
CA VAL A 43 19.80 15.21 6.33
C VAL A 43 20.22 16.64 6.01
N ALA A 44 20.94 17.30 6.92
CA ALA A 44 21.49 18.66 6.70
C ALA A 44 22.55 18.71 5.58
N GLN A 45 23.21 17.59 5.29
CA GLN A 45 24.19 17.48 4.20
C GLN A 45 23.54 17.23 2.83
N ILE A 46 22.28 16.81 2.80
CA ILE A 46 21.51 16.69 1.56
C ILE A 46 21.16 18.08 1.07
N ILE A 47 21.82 18.50 0.01
CA ILE A 47 21.68 19.85 -0.54
C ILE A 47 20.47 19.97 -1.45
N ASN A 48 20.00 21.19 -1.64
CA ASN A 48 19.00 21.47 -2.66
C ASN A 48 19.68 21.49 -4.05
N GLY A 49 19.54 20.44 -4.82
CA GLY A 49 20.20 20.21 -6.09
C GLY A 49 20.71 18.77 -6.21
N ASP A 50 21.79 18.57 -6.92
CA ASP A 50 22.35 17.25 -7.16
C ASP A 50 23.03 16.69 -5.91
N ASN A 51 22.61 15.50 -5.50
CA ASN A 51 23.22 14.73 -4.43
C ASN A 51 23.78 13.43 -5.00
N VAL A 52 24.91 12.98 -4.45
CA VAL A 52 25.55 11.72 -4.87
C VAL A 52 25.37 10.69 -3.76
N ILE A 53 24.65 9.60 -4.08
CA ILE A 53 24.62 8.42 -3.24
C ILE A 53 25.49 7.36 -3.90
N ALA A 54 26.53 6.92 -3.20
CA ALA A 54 27.41 5.86 -3.65
C ALA A 54 27.13 4.59 -2.85
N ALA A 55 27.04 3.47 -3.55
CA ALA A 55 26.84 2.16 -2.95
C ALA A 55 27.97 1.21 -3.34
N TYR A 56 28.40 0.42 -2.38
CA TYR A 56 29.28 -0.73 -2.59
C TYR A 56 28.52 -1.99 -2.23
N GLY A 57 28.43 -2.94 -3.15
CA GLY A 57 27.93 -4.29 -2.92
C GLY A 57 29.09 -5.29 -2.98
N GLY A 58 29.24 -6.13 -1.96
CA GLY A 58 30.16 -7.27 -1.97
C GLY A 58 29.35 -8.55 -2.15
N ASN A 59 29.93 -9.51 -2.91
CA ASN A 59 29.34 -10.83 -3.10
C ASN A 59 30.42 -11.88 -2.77
N ALA A 60 30.09 -12.82 -1.90
CA ALA A 60 30.97 -13.93 -1.56
C ALA A 60 30.75 -15.10 -2.52
N GLU A 61 29.49 -15.50 -2.75
CA GLU A 61 29.11 -16.61 -3.63
C GLU A 61 27.69 -16.42 -4.17
N GLY A 62 27.39 -16.92 -5.36
CA GLY A 62 26.04 -17.01 -5.92
C GLY A 62 25.56 -15.77 -6.64
N THR A 63 24.28 -15.46 -6.49
CA THR A 63 23.63 -14.30 -7.10
C THR A 63 23.89 -13.06 -6.24
N ALA A 64 24.17 -11.93 -6.88
CA ALA A 64 24.34 -10.65 -6.19
C ALA A 64 23.28 -9.67 -6.65
N PHE A 65 22.74 -8.90 -5.72
CA PHE A 65 21.92 -7.75 -6.03
C PHE A 65 22.03 -6.68 -4.95
N LEU A 66 21.78 -5.46 -5.36
CA LEU A 66 21.79 -4.28 -4.51
C LEU A 66 20.76 -3.30 -5.07
N ASP A 67 19.82 -2.91 -4.24
CA ASP A 67 18.91 -1.79 -4.53
C ASP A 67 18.75 -0.92 -3.29
N PHE A 68 18.53 0.37 -3.50
CA PHE A 68 18.31 1.32 -2.41
C PHE A 68 17.57 2.56 -2.90
N GLY A 69 16.84 3.22 -1.99
CA GLY A 69 16.14 4.45 -2.27
C GLY A 69 16.01 5.35 -1.04
N LEU A 70 15.94 6.66 -1.29
CA LEU A 70 15.64 7.66 -0.26
C LEU A 70 14.15 7.97 -0.26
N TYR A 71 13.56 7.93 0.91
CA TYR A 71 12.15 8.23 1.15
C TYR A 71 12.05 9.40 2.12
N VAL A 72 11.24 10.37 1.77
CA VAL A 72 10.98 11.54 2.61
C VAL A 72 9.60 11.42 3.22
N GLU A 73 9.53 11.43 4.55
CA GLU A 73 8.25 11.52 5.24
C GLU A 73 7.64 12.91 4.99
N ASN A 74 6.62 12.97 4.15
CA ASN A 74 5.88 14.21 3.90
C ASN A 74 5.01 14.55 5.11
N LYS A 75 5.31 15.65 5.80
CA LYS A 75 4.56 16.13 6.97
C LYS A 75 3.20 16.76 6.64
N THR A 76 2.48 16.28 5.69
CA THR A 76 1.05 16.54 5.60
C THR A 76 0.28 15.46 6.37
N TYR A 77 0.74 15.11 7.56
CA TYR A 77 -0.12 14.38 8.48
C TYR A 77 -1.19 15.35 9.01
N VAL A 78 -2.35 15.31 8.42
CA VAL A 78 -3.59 15.52 9.16
C VAL A 78 -3.45 14.65 10.41
N ASP A 79 -3.79 15.17 11.58
CA ASP A 79 -3.75 14.43 12.85
C ASP A 79 -4.65 13.20 12.72
N VAL A 80 -4.08 12.09 12.21
CA VAL A 80 -4.81 10.86 11.91
C VAL A 80 -5.05 10.16 13.23
N LYS A 81 -6.28 10.17 13.68
CA LYS A 81 -6.70 9.40 14.86
C LYS A 81 -6.91 7.95 14.44
N PRO A 82 -6.30 7.00 15.15
CA PRO A 82 -6.54 5.59 14.88
C PRO A 82 -8.01 5.24 15.13
N ALA A 83 -8.61 4.47 14.23
CA ALA A 83 -9.91 3.88 14.45
C ALA A 83 -9.87 2.86 15.60
N ILE A 84 -10.94 2.76 16.36
CA ILE A 84 -11.03 1.81 17.48
C ILE A 84 -11.67 0.52 16.98
N LEU A 85 -10.91 -0.57 16.99
CA LEU A 85 -11.47 -1.90 16.69
C LEU A 85 -12.46 -2.32 17.79
N LYS A 86 -13.72 -2.54 17.41
CA LYS A 86 -14.80 -2.98 18.31
C LYS A 86 -15.03 -4.46 18.25
N GLN A 87 -14.97 -5.02 17.05
CA GLN A 87 -15.25 -6.43 16.83
C GLN A 87 -14.41 -6.96 15.68
N MET A 88 -13.97 -8.19 15.81
CA MET A 88 -13.39 -8.99 14.75
C MET A 88 -14.00 -10.39 14.81
N ASN A 89 -14.44 -10.90 13.66
CA ASN A 89 -14.92 -12.27 13.51
C ASN A 89 -14.25 -12.90 12.28
N MET A 90 -13.51 -13.96 12.50
CA MET A 90 -12.77 -14.68 11.46
C MET A 90 -13.46 -16.00 11.15
N GLN A 91 -13.74 -16.21 9.87
CA GLN A 91 -14.28 -17.46 9.31
C GLN A 91 -13.29 -18.00 8.27
N ALA A 92 -13.57 -19.16 7.71
CA ALA A 92 -12.65 -19.82 6.78
C ALA A 92 -12.33 -18.99 5.51
N THR A 93 -13.29 -18.23 5.00
CA THR A 93 -13.19 -17.45 3.74
C THR A 93 -13.52 -15.98 3.92
N GLN A 94 -13.80 -15.56 5.14
CA GLN A 94 -14.23 -14.21 5.43
C GLN A 94 -13.70 -13.73 6.77
N THR A 95 -13.23 -12.49 6.84
CA THR A 95 -12.93 -11.82 8.10
C THR A 95 -13.71 -10.52 8.18
N HIS A 96 -14.54 -10.41 9.18
CA HIS A 96 -15.40 -9.26 9.45
C HIS A 96 -14.81 -8.40 10.55
N TYR A 97 -14.71 -7.10 10.31
CA TYR A 97 -14.24 -6.10 11.27
C TYR A 97 -15.30 -5.02 11.46
N VAL A 98 -15.39 -4.54 12.70
CA VAL A 98 -16.16 -3.34 13.06
C VAL A 98 -15.26 -2.34 13.74
N PHE A 99 -15.12 -1.17 13.14
CA PHE A 99 -14.32 -0.07 13.67
C PHE A 99 -15.21 1.11 14.05
N GLN A 100 -14.84 1.81 15.11
CA GLN A 100 -15.40 3.11 15.44
C GLN A 100 -14.45 4.23 15.02
N CYS A 101 -14.95 5.13 14.19
CA CYS A 101 -14.26 6.29 13.63
C CYS A 101 -15.01 7.57 14.07
N GLY A 102 -14.82 8.00 15.33
CA GLY A 102 -15.63 9.07 15.89
C GLY A 102 -17.10 8.69 16.05
N ASP A 103 -17.99 9.45 15.43
CA ASP A 103 -19.44 9.22 15.44
C ASP A 103 -19.93 8.31 14.30
N VAL A 104 -18.99 7.75 13.52
CA VAL A 104 -19.28 6.79 12.44
C VAL A 104 -18.71 5.42 12.81
N GLU A 105 -19.45 4.40 12.49
CA GLU A 105 -19.03 3.01 12.53
C GLU A 105 -18.71 2.53 11.11
N LEU A 106 -17.54 1.89 10.96
CA LEU A 106 -17.06 1.33 9.69
C LEU A 106 -17.01 -0.20 9.82
N LEU A 107 -17.77 -0.86 8.97
CA LEU A 107 -17.76 -2.31 8.81
C LEU A 107 -16.90 -2.65 7.61
N ILE A 108 -15.98 -3.62 7.76
CA ILE A 108 -15.13 -4.11 6.68
C ILE A 108 -15.18 -5.62 6.65
N ASP A 109 -15.43 -6.17 5.47
CA ASP A 109 -15.35 -7.60 5.19
C ASP A 109 -14.26 -7.89 4.17
N PHE A 110 -13.28 -8.70 4.57
CA PHE A 110 -12.34 -9.32 3.65
C PHE A 110 -12.91 -10.67 3.26
N VAL A 111 -13.12 -10.89 1.97
CA VAL A 111 -13.73 -12.12 1.46
C VAL A 111 -12.84 -12.73 0.38
N SER A 112 -12.47 -14.00 0.59
CA SER A 112 -11.89 -14.86 -0.45
C SER A 112 -12.98 -15.80 -0.93
N PRO A 113 -13.55 -15.61 -2.13
CA PRO A 113 -14.65 -16.43 -2.59
C PRO A 113 -14.20 -17.89 -2.74
N SER A 114 -14.96 -18.79 -2.10
CA SER A 114 -14.82 -20.25 -2.25
C SER A 114 -16.20 -20.81 -2.51
N LEU A 115 -16.54 -21.01 -3.78
CA LEU A 115 -17.84 -21.48 -4.23
C LEU A 115 -17.74 -22.97 -4.54
N SER A 116 -17.93 -23.81 -3.52
CA SER A 116 -17.82 -25.28 -3.62
C SER A 116 -18.75 -25.92 -4.66
N GLU A 117 -19.83 -25.24 -5.04
CA GLU A 117 -20.80 -25.72 -6.04
C GLU A 117 -20.48 -25.27 -7.48
N LYS A 118 -19.51 -24.38 -7.65
CA LYS A 118 -19.08 -23.83 -8.95
C LYS A 118 -17.56 -23.95 -9.08
N TRP A 119 -17.10 -25.13 -9.46
CA TRP A 119 -15.68 -25.46 -9.59
C TRP A 119 -14.92 -24.52 -10.52
N ASP A 120 -15.56 -24.01 -11.55
CA ASP A 120 -15.02 -23.02 -12.50
C ASP A 120 -14.72 -21.65 -11.86
N MET A 121 -15.37 -21.33 -10.74
CA MET A 121 -15.15 -20.08 -10.00
C MET A 121 -14.24 -20.23 -8.76
N THR A 122 -14.03 -21.45 -8.30
CA THR A 122 -13.26 -21.72 -7.06
C THR A 122 -11.77 -21.35 -7.22
N GLY A 123 -11.26 -21.34 -8.42
CA GLY A 123 -9.88 -20.96 -8.76
C GLY A 123 -9.70 -19.51 -9.18
N TRP A 124 -10.73 -18.67 -9.12
CA TRP A 124 -10.58 -17.28 -9.52
C TRP A 124 -9.68 -16.53 -8.53
N PRO A 125 -8.58 -15.94 -8.99
CA PRO A 125 -7.64 -15.22 -8.15
C PRO A 125 -8.18 -13.81 -7.82
N VAL A 126 -9.37 -13.74 -7.21
CA VAL A 126 -10.05 -12.49 -6.86
C VAL A 126 -10.43 -12.49 -5.39
N GLY A 127 -10.01 -11.46 -4.68
CA GLY A 127 -10.46 -11.13 -3.32
C GLY A 127 -11.36 -9.91 -3.33
N PHE A 128 -12.25 -9.82 -2.35
CA PHE A 128 -13.13 -8.67 -2.15
C PHE A 128 -12.86 -8.06 -0.78
N LEU A 129 -12.82 -6.76 -0.75
CA LEU A 129 -12.92 -5.96 0.46
C LEU A 129 -14.18 -5.13 0.32
N SER A 130 -15.26 -5.52 1.02
CA SER A 130 -16.47 -4.71 1.10
C SER A 130 -16.45 -3.86 2.35
N TYR A 131 -17.06 -2.69 2.28
CA TYR A 131 -17.17 -1.78 3.40
C TYR A 131 -18.55 -1.13 3.43
N GLN A 132 -19.00 -0.85 4.64
CA GLN A 132 -20.24 -0.13 4.92
C GLN A 132 -20.00 0.85 6.05
N ILE A 133 -20.61 2.03 5.97
CA ILE A 133 -20.56 3.04 7.01
C ILE A 133 -21.94 3.27 7.63
N HIS A 134 -21.96 3.54 8.91
CA HIS A 134 -23.18 3.78 9.68
C HIS A 134 -22.98 4.93 10.67
N ALA A 135 -23.88 5.92 10.67
CA ALA A 135 -23.87 7.02 11.64
C ALA A 135 -24.45 6.57 12.98
N LYS A 136 -23.74 6.83 14.07
CA LYS A 136 -24.19 6.47 15.43
C LYS A 136 -25.06 7.52 16.09
N ASP A 137 -25.01 8.76 15.60
CA ASP A 137 -25.67 9.93 16.19
C ASP A 137 -26.85 10.43 15.36
N GLU A 138 -27.34 9.63 14.39
CA GLU A 138 -28.47 9.93 13.49
C GLU A 138 -28.27 11.21 12.62
N LYS A 139 -27.07 11.78 12.63
CA LYS A 139 -26.72 12.93 11.79
C LYS A 139 -26.16 12.48 10.44
N GLU A 140 -26.13 13.43 9.52
CA GLU A 140 -25.45 13.22 8.26
C GLU A 140 -23.93 13.42 8.42
N HIS A 141 -23.15 12.38 8.05
CA HIS A 141 -21.69 12.44 7.97
C HIS A 141 -21.29 12.06 6.55
N THR A 142 -20.54 12.93 5.91
CA THR A 142 -19.84 12.58 4.66
C THR A 142 -18.51 11.97 5.02
N VAL A 143 -18.28 10.74 4.58
CA VAL A 143 -17.07 9.98 4.83
C VAL A 143 -16.37 9.72 3.51
N GLU A 144 -15.07 9.92 3.47
CA GLU A 144 -14.24 9.49 2.36
C GLU A 144 -13.44 8.25 2.80
N ILE A 145 -13.66 7.13 2.12
CA ILE A 145 -12.85 5.92 2.27
C ILE A 145 -11.71 6.04 1.26
N LEU A 146 -10.49 5.86 1.74
CA LEU A 146 -9.29 5.94 0.93
C LEU A 146 -8.50 4.63 1.06
N PHE A 147 -8.19 4.02 -0.08
CA PHE A 147 -7.30 2.88 -0.19
C PHE A 147 -6.00 3.35 -0.85
N ASP A 148 -4.93 3.26 -0.12
CA ASP A 148 -3.58 3.53 -0.59
C ASP A 148 -2.84 2.19 -0.72
N VAL A 149 -2.54 1.80 -1.96
CA VAL A 149 -1.88 0.53 -2.28
C VAL A 149 -0.51 0.83 -2.84
N ASP A 150 0.52 0.44 -2.11
CA ASP A 150 1.90 0.50 -2.55
C ASP A 150 2.18 -0.64 -3.56
N MET A 151 2.10 -0.31 -4.85
CA MET A 151 2.34 -1.26 -5.93
C MET A 151 3.82 -1.58 -6.08
N GLU A 152 4.72 -0.67 -5.70
CA GLU A 152 6.16 -0.90 -5.72
C GLU A 152 6.56 -1.99 -4.72
N TRP A 153 5.93 -1.98 -3.54
CA TRP A 153 6.16 -3.02 -2.53
C TRP A 153 5.67 -4.39 -2.96
N LEU A 154 4.56 -4.44 -3.70
CA LEU A 154 3.94 -5.71 -4.14
C LEU A 154 4.61 -6.30 -5.39
N LEU A 155 5.03 -5.47 -6.34
CA LEU A 155 5.37 -5.89 -7.70
C LEU A 155 6.72 -5.32 -8.20
N GLY A 156 7.40 -4.51 -7.39
CA GLY A 156 8.54 -3.71 -7.85
C GLY A 156 8.08 -2.46 -8.63
N ARG A 157 9.01 -1.82 -9.34
CA ARG A 157 8.71 -0.60 -10.12
C ARG A 157 7.90 -0.93 -11.35
N SER A 158 6.60 -0.83 -11.26
CA SER A 158 5.67 -1.13 -12.34
C SER A 158 4.91 0.13 -12.74
N LYS A 159 4.68 0.25 -14.05
CA LYS A 159 3.79 1.27 -14.58
C LYS A 159 2.35 0.91 -14.20
N VAL A 160 1.60 1.88 -13.71
CA VAL A 160 0.18 1.73 -13.42
C VAL A 160 -0.64 2.28 -14.58
N ASP A 161 -1.46 1.46 -15.19
CA ASP A 161 -2.48 1.86 -16.14
C ASP A 161 -3.85 1.94 -15.45
N SER A 162 -4.67 2.92 -15.79
CA SER A 162 -6.03 3.06 -15.23
C SER A 162 -7.03 3.40 -16.31
N TRP A 163 -8.25 2.88 -16.16
CA TRP A 163 -9.37 3.16 -17.06
C TRP A 163 -10.71 3.06 -16.31
N CYS A 164 -11.76 3.55 -16.98
CA CYS A 164 -13.14 3.33 -16.54
C CYS A 164 -13.86 2.50 -17.58
N GLU A 165 -14.59 1.51 -17.14
CA GLU A 165 -15.43 0.68 -17.98
C GLU A 165 -16.77 0.42 -17.29
N GLN A 166 -17.88 0.71 -18.00
CA GLN A 166 -19.22 0.69 -17.43
C GLN A 166 -19.28 1.57 -16.15
N ASN A 167 -19.59 0.96 -15.01
CA ASN A 167 -19.65 1.65 -13.70
C ASN A 167 -18.49 1.29 -12.80
N TRP A 168 -17.34 0.88 -13.36
CA TRP A 168 -16.17 0.47 -12.61
C TRP A 168 -14.94 1.29 -13.00
N ARG A 169 -14.13 1.59 -12.03
CA ARG A 169 -12.79 2.17 -12.19
C ARG A 169 -11.77 1.10 -11.89
N PHE A 170 -10.85 0.93 -12.83
CA PHE A 170 -9.80 -0.08 -12.76
C PHE A 170 -8.43 0.58 -12.66
N ALA A 171 -7.54 -0.10 -11.95
CA ALA A 171 -6.10 0.11 -12.01
C ALA A 171 -5.40 -1.23 -12.22
N LYS A 172 -4.39 -1.25 -13.07
CA LYS A 172 -3.58 -2.44 -13.36
C LYS A 172 -2.11 -2.10 -13.26
N SER A 173 -1.35 -2.97 -12.60
CA SER A 173 0.11 -2.97 -12.64
C SER A 173 0.57 -4.42 -12.78
N ASP A 174 1.29 -4.72 -13.86
CA ASP A 174 1.65 -6.09 -14.25
C ASP A 174 0.45 -7.04 -14.21
N SER A 175 0.45 -8.01 -13.30
CA SER A 175 -0.60 -9.01 -13.13
C SER A 175 -1.65 -8.64 -12.08
N LEU A 176 -1.47 -7.54 -11.33
CA LEU A 176 -2.39 -7.12 -10.27
C LEU A 176 -3.43 -6.14 -10.81
N TYR A 177 -4.69 -6.42 -10.50
CA TYR A 177 -5.84 -5.56 -10.81
C TYR A 177 -6.50 -5.10 -9.53
N LEU A 178 -6.84 -3.82 -9.50
CA LEU A 178 -7.71 -3.22 -8.49
C LEU A 178 -8.96 -2.70 -9.22
N ALA A 179 -10.13 -2.88 -8.62
CA ALA A 179 -11.36 -2.31 -9.17
C ALA A 179 -12.27 -1.79 -8.06
N MET A 180 -12.90 -0.63 -8.30
CA MET A 180 -13.84 0.03 -7.42
C MET A 180 -15.01 0.58 -8.23
N GLU A 181 -16.21 0.66 -7.67
CA GLU A 181 -17.32 1.33 -8.32
C GLU A 181 -16.96 2.79 -8.65
N ALA A 182 -17.32 3.23 -9.86
CA ALA A 182 -16.94 4.56 -10.33
C ALA A 182 -17.74 5.71 -9.69
N ASN A 183 -18.86 5.40 -9.03
CA ASN A 183 -19.71 6.39 -8.37
C ASN A 183 -18.96 7.10 -7.24
N GLU A 184 -18.85 8.44 -7.35
CA GLU A 184 -18.16 9.30 -6.38
C GLU A 184 -16.75 8.83 -5.99
N SER A 185 -16.11 8.02 -6.85
CA SER A 185 -14.77 7.55 -6.65
C SER A 185 -13.74 8.37 -7.43
N THR A 186 -12.55 8.48 -6.89
CA THR A 186 -11.39 9.05 -7.57
C THR A 186 -10.25 8.04 -7.66
N PHE A 187 -9.34 8.31 -8.57
CA PHE A 187 -8.13 7.55 -8.74
C PHE A 187 -6.96 8.52 -8.94
N SER A 188 -5.87 8.24 -8.27
CA SER A 188 -4.57 8.85 -8.57
C SER A 188 -3.47 7.80 -8.46
N SER A 189 -2.38 8.03 -9.17
CA SER A 189 -1.19 7.20 -9.10
C SER A 189 0.01 8.13 -9.03
N GLU A 190 0.80 8.01 -7.97
CA GLU A 190 1.99 8.82 -7.71
C GLU A 190 3.03 7.96 -6.97
N ASP A 191 4.27 8.03 -7.43
CA ASP A 191 5.42 7.37 -6.79
C ASP A 191 5.23 5.88 -6.45
N GLY A 192 4.60 5.12 -7.37
CA GLY A 192 4.33 3.69 -7.16
C GLY A 192 3.10 3.38 -6.31
N HIS A 193 2.46 4.39 -5.73
CA HIS A 193 1.21 4.23 -5.01
C HIS A 193 0.00 4.35 -5.93
N VAL A 194 -1.01 3.54 -5.68
CA VAL A 194 -2.35 3.67 -6.26
C VAL A 194 -3.31 4.07 -5.16
N ILE A 195 -3.88 5.25 -5.29
CA ILE A 195 -4.85 5.77 -4.34
C ILE A 195 -6.23 5.73 -4.98
N LEU A 196 -7.11 4.95 -4.40
CA LEU A 196 -8.52 4.87 -4.74
C LEU A 196 -9.32 5.47 -3.60
N SER A 197 -10.23 6.40 -3.87
CA SER A 197 -11.12 6.92 -2.84
C SER A 197 -12.57 6.94 -3.29
N GLN A 198 -13.48 6.84 -2.33
CA GLN A 198 -14.92 6.94 -2.54
C GLN A 198 -15.56 7.76 -1.43
N LYS A 199 -16.45 8.69 -1.81
CA LYS A 199 -17.28 9.45 -0.86
C LYS A 199 -18.58 8.72 -0.60
N LEU A 200 -18.96 8.65 0.67
CA LEU A 200 -20.11 7.91 1.17
C LEU A 200 -20.90 8.78 2.18
N SER A 201 -22.21 8.54 2.27
CA SER A 201 -23.08 9.13 3.30
C SER A 201 -23.40 8.10 4.38
N ALA A 202 -23.00 8.37 5.61
CA ALA A 202 -23.27 7.47 6.74
C ALA A 202 -24.74 7.41 7.11
N LYS A 203 -25.53 8.45 6.81
CA LYS A 203 -26.98 8.47 7.06
C LYS A 203 -27.75 7.47 6.22
N ASN A 204 -27.25 7.20 5.00
CA ASN A 204 -27.87 6.27 4.07
C ASN A 204 -27.31 4.85 4.21
N GLU A 205 -26.41 4.64 5.16
CA GLU A 205 -25.68 3.37 5.31
C GLU A 205 -24.99 2.94 4.00
N ASP A 206 -24.38 3.90 3.33
CA ASP A 206 -23.74 3.65 2.05
C ASP A 206 -22.62 2.61 2.19
N LYS A 207 -22.44 1.86 1.12
CA LYS A 207 -21.49 0.77 1.04
C LYS A 207 -20.73 0.81 -0.28
N GLY A 208 -19.59 0.16 -0.29
CA GLY A 208 -18.79 -0.02 -1.48
C GLY A 208 -17.95 -1.29 -1.41
N ALA A 209 -17.18 -1.52 -2.45
CA ALA A 209 -16.25 -2.63 -2.51
C ALA A 209 -14.99 -2.28 -3.30
N LEU A 210 -13.86 -2.80 -2.84
CA LEU A 210 -12.62 -2.89 -3.59
C LEU A 210 -12.39 -4.36 -3.98
N LEU A 211 -12.21 -4.60 -5.26
CA LEU A 211 -11.84 -5.89 -5.79
C LEU A 211 -10.34 -5.92 -6.04
N ILE A 212 -9.71 -7.03 -5.67
CA ILE A 212 -8.28 -7.28 -5.89
C ILE A 212 -8.17 -8.58 -6.66
N GLY A 213 -7.62 -8.53 -7.85
CA GLY A 213 -7.49 -9.69 -8.72
C GLY A 213 -6.09 -9.82 -9.30
N TYR A 214 -5.73 -11.05 -9.67
CA TYR A 214 -4.47 -11.37 -10.32
C TYR A 214 -4.73 -12.03 -11.66
N GLU A 215 -3.95 -11.65 -12.68
CA GLU A 215 -3.87 -12.38 -13.93
C GLU A 215 -2.91 -13.55 -13.75
N GLU A 216 -3.38 -14.78 -13.95
CA GLU A 216 -2.48 -15.93 -13.99
C GLU A 216 -1.51 -15.76 -15.16
N GLY A 217 -0.21 -15.74 -14.86
CA GLY A 217 0.81 -15.73 -15.90
C GLY A 217 0.64 -16.96 -16.77
N GLN A 218 0.57 -16.77 -18.07
CA GLN A 218 0.70 -17.87 -19.04
C GLN A 218 2.10 -18.46 -18.84
N THR A 219 2.17 -19.63 -18.19
CA THR A 219 3.40 -20.43 -18.07
C THR A 219 3.75 -21.07 -19.41
#